data_03f9f89002e927857693609de86b65fb
#
_entry.id   03f9f89002e927857693609de86b65fb
#
_cell.length_a   1.000
_cell.length_b   1.000
_cell.length_c   1.000
_cell.angle_alpha   90.00
_cell.angle_beta   90.00
_cell.angle_gamma   90.00
#
_symmetry.space_group_name_H-M   'P 1'
#
loop_
_entity.id
_entity.type
_entity.pdbx_description
1 polymer ?
#
loop_
_entity_poly.entity_id
_entity_poly.type
_entity_poly.pdbx_seq_one_letter_code
_entity_poly.pdbx_strand_id
1 'polypeptide(L)'
;MSFVVILIIILGLVVGFLTWFIVRLVAMPRQAKAIADQLKQGRVQAAIRGSKALIQKDPRNAEARWFLGQAYLADGKPELALMEWKHVNQIGQFGPDLPEAEFRRSIAALYERFNQTEEALKERILLTKLEPRTAANYALAGGLFEARGRTDVAVNYLRKAIELDERQSGAHHQLGLILHRTKRPMEAKAEFEAAIKWNPEDYEAFYYLGKIYKELSDHTAALVAFEKSTRSQAFKIKALVERGGCYMSQGAIEKAIPELERAVKLVKDEGAQEALYGRYFLAMCYEKQRDLDRAIDQWERIYAKKPGFRDVAEKLTQYQEYRTDDRMKDFLTCGKEEFMDICKSVVQGPMNLSIRDAADIANGADVIAVENDSDKWLGAKKIPRLVRFLRVSENLDEAALRSLLDQMKKLSLVRGAVVTSSTFSRAAIEFAENRSVELYTKEQLQEMLKSAGAPSAGRR
;
A
#
# COMPACT_ATOMS: atom_id res chain seq x y z
N MET A 1 -48.08 64.69 45.43
CA MET A 1 -46.71 64.28 45.85
C MET A 1 -45.79 65.47 45.61
N SER A 2 -45.00 65.92 46.61
CA SER A 2 -44.11 67.07 46.37
C SER A 2 -42.97 66.65 45.40
N PHE A 3 -42.52 67.55 44.56
CA PHE A 3 -41.42 67.34 43.62
C PHE A 3 -40.17 66.73 44.25
N VAL A 4 -39.93 67.06 45.49
CA VAL A 4 -38.83 66.53 46.33
C VAL A 4 -38.95 65.02 46.55
N VAL A 5 -40.15 64.49 46.77
CA VAL A 5 -40.38 63.06 47.01
C VAL A 5 -40.12 62.27 45.75
N ILE A 6 -40.51 62.79 44.55
CA ILE A 6 -40.24 62.17 43.29
C ILE A 6 -38.71 62.13 42.99
N LEU A 7 -38.01 63.23 43.31
CA LEU A 7 -36.56 63.33 43.15
C LEU A 7 -35.79 62.30 44.02
N ILE A 8 -36.22 62.12 45.30
CA ILE A 8 -35.62 61.13 46.20
C ILE A 8 -35.85 59.71 45.71
N ILE A 9 -37.02 59.39 45.12
CA ILE A 9 -37.31 58.07 44.58
C ILE A 9 -36.45 57.79 43.33
N ILE A 10 -36.32 58.77 42.46
CA ILE A 10 -35.47 58.65 41.28
C ILE A 10 -34.00 58.46 41.68
N LEU A 11 -33.49 59.25 42.60
CA LEU A 11 -32.12 59.11 43.10
C LEU A 11 -31.89 57.75 43.75
N GLY A 12 -32.86 57.27 44.56
CA GLY A 12 -32.81 55.93 45.16
C GLY A 12 -32.76 54.84 44.15
N LEU A 13 -33.54 54.90 43.03
CA LEU A 13 -33.52 53.98 41.93
C LEU A 13 -32.18 54.03 41.12
N VAL A 14 -31.63 55.21 40.94
CA VAL A 14 -30.32 55.39 40.28
C VAL A 14 -29.21 54.82 41.15
N VAL A 15 -29.18 55.12 42.42
CA VAL A 15 -28.18 54.55 43.35
C VAL A 15 -28.34 53.05 43.48
N GLY A 16 -29.56 52.52 43.55
CA GLY A 16 -29.83 51.10 43.56
C GLY A 16 -29.39 50.42 42.29
N PHE A 17 -29.64 51.03 41.15
CA PHE A 17 -29.17 50.52 39.83
C PHE A 17 -27.64 50.56 39.75
N LEU A 18 -26.99 51.65 40.17
CA LEU A 18 -25.52 51.78 40.16
C LEU A 18 -24.88 50.76 41.09
N THR A 19 -25.39 50.58 42.27
CA THR A 19 -24.86 49.58 43.22
C THR A 19 -25.06 48.18 42.73
N TRP A 20 -26.23 47.84 42.17
CA TRP A 20 -26.49 46.55 41.50
C TRP A 20 -25.54 46.35 40.31
N PHE A 21 -25.33 47.38 39.50
CA PHE A 21 -24.42 47.34 38.32
C PHE A 21 -22.96 47.13 38.77
N ILE A 22 -22.48 47.85 39.79
CA ILE A 22 -21.11 47.70 40.33
C ILE A 22 -20.93 46.31 40.95
N VAL A 23 -21.90 45.83 41.75
CA VAL A 23 -21.84 44.47 42.33
C VAL A 23 -21.79 43.43 41.22
N ARG A 24 -22.58 43.57 40.17
CA ARG A 24 -22.57 42.68 39.02
C ARG A 24 -21.21 42.70 38.30
N LEU A 25 -20.64 43.89 38.12
CA LEU A 25 -19.39 44.09 37.40
C LEU A 25 -18.16 43.54 38.15
N VAL A 26 -18.20 43.56 39.48
CA VAL A 26 -17.09 43.11 40.35
C VAL A 26 -17.24 41.65 40.82
N ALA A 27 -18.48 41.20 41.10
CA ALA A 27 -18.71 39.89 41.70
C ALA A 27 -18.70 38.75 40.67
N MET A 28 -19.18 38.96 39.43
CA MET A 28 -19.20 37.93 38.38
C MET A 28 -17.80 37.47 37.94
N PRO A 29 -16.85 38.36 37.63
CA PRO A 29 -15.49 37.95 37.27
C PRO A 29 -14.80 37.15 38.38
N ARG A 30 -15.02 37.50 39.65
CA ARG A 30 -14.45 36.74 40.78
C ARG A 30 -15.01 35.33 40.86
N GLN A 31 -16.30 35.12 40.58
CA GLN A 31 -16.92 33.79 40.58
C GLN A 31 -16.45 32.93 39.40
N ALA A 32 -16.29 33.49 38.19
CA ALA A 32 -15.74 32.82 37.05
C ALA A 32 -14.29 32.36 37.30
N LYS A 33 -13.47 33.24 37.86
CA LYS A 33 -12.08 32.91 38.23
C LYS A 33 -12.00 31.80 39.30
N ALA A 34 -12.90 31.79 40.28
CA ALA A 34 -12.97 30.70 41.27
C ALA A 34 -13.29 29.33 40.62
N ILE A 35 -14.12 29.30 39.58
CA ILE A 35 -14.41 28.08 38.82
C ILE A 35 -13.18 27.63 38.02
N ALA A 36 -12.46 28.54 37.37
CA ALA A 36 -11.20 28.24 36.68
C ALA A 36 -10.16 27.61 37.62
N ASP A 37 -10.05 28.18 38.87
CA ASP A 37 -9.15 27.65 39.88
C ASP A 37 -9.57 26.25 40.37
N GLN A 38 -10.87 25.98 40.51
CA GLN A 38 -11.40 24.64 40.82
C GLN A 38 -11.04 23.62 39.73
N LEU A 39 -11.14 24.00 38.46
CA LEU A 39 -10.73 23.15 37.33
C LEU A 39 -9.23 22.85 37.37
N LYS A 40 -8.39 23.87 37.62
CA LYS A 40 -6.93 23.68 37.77
C LYS A 40 -6.58 22.75 38.93
N GLN A 41 -7.39 22.75 40.00
CA GLN A 41 -7.23 21.86 41.15
C GLN A 41 -7.84 20.47 40.96
N GLY A 42 -8.39 20.16 39.79
CA GLY A 42 -9.05 18.88 39.50
C GLY A 42 -10.41 18.69 40.19
N ARG A 43 -10.99 19.75 40.75
CA ARG A 43 -12.29 19.71 41.46
C ARG A 43 -13.46 19.82 40.49
N VAL A 44 -13.55 18.85 39.56
CA VAL A 44 -14.44 18.85 38.38
C VAL A 44 -15.91 19.03 38.80
N GLN A 45 -16.38 18.27 39.78
CA GLN A 45 -17.78 18.33 40.20
C GLN A 45 -18.17 19.67 40.88
N ALA A 46 -17.21 20.31 41.55
CA ALA A 46 -17.42 21.65 42.11
C ALA A 46 -17.51 22.69 40.98
N ALA A 47 -16.66 22.61 40.00
CA ALA A 47 -16.69 23.47 38.82
C ALA A 47 -18.00 23.33 38.01
N ILE A 48 -18.51 22.09 37.81
CA ILE A 48 -19.80 21.85 37.16
C ILE A 48 -20.94 22.55 37.96
N ARG A 49 -20.99 22.36 39.28
CA ARG A 49 -22.03 22.99 40.10
C ARG A 49 -21.93 24.51 40.08
N GLY A 50 -20.71 25.05 40.22
CA GLY A 50 -20.47 26.48 40.16
C GLY A 50 -20.87 27.12 38.84
N SER A 51 -20.47 26.53 37.73
CA SER A 51 -20.83 26.98 36.40
C SER A 51 -22.35 26.96 36.16
N LYS A 52 -23.04 25.87 36.55
CA LYS A 52 -24.50 25.78 36.44
C LYS A 52 -25.21 26.84 37.25
N ALA A 53 -24.74 27.14 38.49
CA ALA A 53 -25.31 28.17 39.31
C ALA A 53 -25.14 29.59 38.72
N LEU A 54 -24.03 29.84 38.01
CA LEU A 54 -23.82 31.09 37.25
C LEU A 54 -24.76 31.19 36.06
N ILE A 55 -24.91 30.10 35.29
CA ILE A 55 -25.78 30.04 34.10
C ILE A 55 -27.26 30.23 34.52
N GLN A 56 -27.69 29.71 35.67
CA GLN A 56 -29.05 29.94 36.20
C GLN A 56 -29.30 31.41 36.48
N LYS A 57 -28.30 32.14 36.98
CA LYS A 57 -28.40 33.60 37.26
C LYS A 57 -28.32 34.43 35.98
N ASP A 58 -27.47 34.01 35.02
CA ASP A 58 -27.29 34.67 33.74
C ASP A 58 -27.15 33.64 32.61
N PRO A 59 -28.24 33.29 31.95
CA PRO A 59 -28.22 32.30 30.85
C PRO A 59 -27.32 32.67 29.65
N ARG A 60 -26.95 33.95 29.52
CA ARG A 60 -26.05 34.46 28.47
C ARG A 60 -24.60 34.60 28.93
N ASN A 61 -24.23 34.08 30.11
CA ASN A 61 -22.86 34.11 30.58
C ASN A 61 -21.99 33.15 29.79
N ALA A 62 -21.26 33.67 28.80
CA ALA A 62 -20.39 32.88 27.92
C ALA A 62 -19.22 32.23 28.67
N GLU A 63 -18.63 32.94 29.65
CA GLU A 63 -17.52 32.41 30.46
C GLU A 63 -17.96 31.22 31.31
N ALA A 64 -19.13 31.31 31.98
CA ALA A 64 -19.66 30.20 32.76
C ALA A 64 -19.94 28.95 31.90
N ARG A 65 -20.46 29.13 30.67
CA ARG A 65 -20.65 28.05 29.71
C ARG A 65 -19.33 27.47 29.18
N TRP A 66 -18.34 28.31 28.97
CA TRP A 66 -17.00 27.88 28.61
C TRP A 66 -16.40 26.96 29.69
N PHE A 67 -16.39 27.40 30.93
CA PHE A 67 -15.88 26.59 32.03
C PHE A 67 -16.73 25.33 32.31
N LEU A 68 -18.04 25.39 32.10
CA LEU A 68 -18.90 24.19 32.16
C LEU A 68 -18.49 23.16 31.09
N GLY A 69 -18.23 23.61 29.89
CA GLY A 69 -17.72 22.73 28.79
C GLY A 69 -16.36 22.14 29.13
N GLN A 70 -15.42 22.92 29.65
CA GLN A 70 -14.13 22.40 30.14
C GLN A 70 -14.30 21.37 31.25
N ALA A 71 -15.21 21.64 32.21
CA ALA A 71 -15.52 20.72 33.30
C ALA A 71 -16.13 19.41 32.79
N TYR A 72 -17.00 19.47 31.76
CA TYR A 72 -17.55 18.27 31.13
C TYR A 72 -16.50 17.47 30.37
N LEU A 73 -15.53 18.13 29.72
CA LEU A 73 -14.41 17.42 29.10
C LEU A 73 -13.57 16.67 30.14
N ALA A 74 -13.28 17.33 31.25
CA ALA A 74 -12.56 16.70 32.36
C ALA A 74 -13.35 15.56 33.03
N ASP A 75 -14.69 15.62 32.97
CA ASP A 75 -15.61 14.57 33.47
C ASP A 75 -15.85 13.45 32.42
N GLY A 76 -15.15 13.48 31.26
CA GLY A 76 -15.30 12.49 30.20
C GLY A 76 -16.62 12.58 29.41
N LYS A 77 -17.26 13.75 29.38
CA LYS A 77 -18.56 14.02 28.73
C LYS A 77 -18.43 15.03 27.58
N PRO A 78 -17.74 14.69 26.47
CA PRO A 78 -17.45 15.64 25.40
C PRO A 78 -18.71 16.11 24.65
N GLU A 79 -19.79 15.31 24.60
CA GLU A 79 -21.07 15.70 24.01
C GLU A 79 -21.70 16.90 24.73
N LEU A 80 -21.70 16.86 26.07
CA LEU A 80 -22.20 17.96 26.87
C LEU A 80 -21.32 19.20 26.73
N ALA A 81 -20.01 19.02 26.67
CA ALA A 81 -19.08 20.10 26.40
C ALA A 81 -19.37 20.81 25.07
N LEU A 82 -19.56 20.03 24.00
CA LEU A 82 -19.89 20.57 22.67
C LEU A 82 -21.24 21.35 22.71
N MET A 83 -22.24 20.85 23.43
CA MET A 83 -23.52 21.51 23.53
C MET A 83 -23.37 22.89 24.20
N GLU A 84 -22.66 22.98 25.33
CA GLU A 84 -22.42 24.26 26.00
C GLU A 84 -21.58 25.21 25.14
N TRP A 85 -20.57 24.71 24.43
CA TRP A 85 -19.73 25.52 23.56
C TRP A 85 -20.45 26.00 22.29
N LYS A 86 -21.44 25.28 21.80
CA LYS A 86 -22.35 25.79 20.76
C LYS A 86 -23.14 27.03 21.25
N HIS A 87 -23.57 27.03 22.51
CA HIS A 87 -24.20 28.22 23.11
C HIS A 87 -23.19 29.37 23.24
N VAL A 88 -21.93 29.12 23.63
CA VAL A 88 -20.88 30.14 23.64
C VAL A 88 -20.73 30.78 22.26
N ASN A 89 -20.67 29.96 21.22
CA ASN A 89 -20.55 30.43 19.84
C ASN A 89 -21.75 31.28 19.39
N GLN A 90 -22.97 30.92 19.84
CA GLN A 90 -24.19 31.71 19.58
C GLN A 90 -24.18 33.06 20.33
N ILE A 91 -23.66 33.10 21.56
CA ILE A 91 -23.55 34.33 22.36
C ILE A 91 -22.52 35.28 21.73
N GLY A 92 -21.37 34.75 21.27
CA GLY A 92 -20.34 35.50 20.59
C GLY A 92 -19.63 36.58 21.41
N GLN A 93 -19.63 36.45 22.75
CA GLN A 93 -18.95 37.36 23.65
C GLN A 93 -17.68 36.69 24.17
N PHE A 94 -16.55 37.33 23.89
CA PHE A 94 -15.23 36.86 24.29
C PHE A 94 -14.56 37.91 25.19
N GLY A 95 -13.64 37.47 26.06
CA GLY A 95 -12.97 38.32 27.03
C GLY A 95 -11.67 37.69 27.54
N PRO A 96 -11.04 38.30 28.58
CA PRO A 96 -9.78 37.82 29.12
C PRO A 96 -9.83 36.37 29.64
N ASP A 97 -10.95 35.99 30.30
CA ASP A 97 -11.17 34.65 30.85
C ASP A 97 -11.75 33.67 29.82
N LEU A 98 -12.11 34.15 28.63
CA LEU A 98 -12.55 33.37 27.45
C LEU A 98 -11.92 33.94 26.17
N PRO A 99 -10.63 33.69 25.93
CA PRO A 99 -9.97 34.14 24.71
C PRO A 99 -10.58 33.47 23.46
N GLU A 100 -10.97 34.28 22.45
CA GLU A 100 -11.64 33.76 21.25
C GLU A 100 -10.84 32.71 20.53
N ALA A 101 -9.54 32.90 20.35
CA ALA A 101 -8.69 31.94 19.66
C ALA A 101 -8.59 30.59 20.38
N GLU A 102 -8.53 30.59 21.72
CA GLU A 102 -8.52 29.38 22.54
C GLU A 102 -9.85 28.62 22.42
N PHE A 103 -10.96 29.36 22.57
CA PHE A 103 -12.29 28.80 22.38
C PHE A 103 -12.46 28.14 21.00
N ARG A 104 -12.12 28.89 19.94
CA ARG A 104 -12.27 28.37 18.56
C ARG A 104 -11.39 27.16 18.31
N ARG A 105 -10.19 27.12 18.89
CA ARG A 105 -9.30 25.95 18.82
C ARG A 105 -9.94 24.73 19.48
N SER A 106 -10.52 24.95 20.64
CA SER A 106 -11.12 23.89 21.47
C SER A 106 -12.41 23.34 20.85
N ILE A 107 -13.29 24.20 20.36
CA ILE A 107 -14.55 23.77 19.74
C ILE A 107 -14.28 23.10 18.37
N ALA A 108 -13.30 23.59 17.60
CA ALA A 108 -12.90 22.95 16.34
C ALA A 108 -12.41 21.51 16.59
N ALA A 109 -11.60 21.30 17.63
CA ALA A 109 -11.14 19.95 17.99
C ALA A 109 -12.29 19.01 18.39
N LEU A 110 -13.34 19.53 19.07
CA LEU A 110 -14.54 18.74 19.35
C LEU A 110 -15.35 18.44 18.10
N TYR A 111 -15.52 19.40 17.21
CA TYR A 111 -16.17 19.16 15.91
C TYR A 111 -15.43 18.09 15.10
N GLU A 112 -14.09 18.12 15.06
CA GLU A 112 -13.26 17.10 14.40
C GLU A 112 -13.47 15.72 15.05
N ARG A 113 -13.47 15.65 16.38
CA ARG A 113 -13.72 14.40 17.13
C ARG A 113 -15.09 13.78 16.83
N PHE A 114 -16.09 14.61 16.58
CA PHE A 114 -17.46 14.17 16.23
C PHE A 114 -17.71 14.11 14.73
N ASN A 115 -16.66 14.15 13.89
CA ASN A 115 -16.74 14.13 12.43
C ASN A 115 -17.64 15.25 11.84
N GLN A 116 -17.83 16.36 12.56
CA GLN A 116 -18.53 17.55 12.09
C GLN A 116 -17.55 18.43 11.31
N THR A 117 -17.11 17.94 10.16
CA THR A 117 -16.00 18.55 9.39
C THR A 117 -16.30 19.96 8.91
N GLU A 118 -17.58 20.27 8.61
CA GLU A 118 -17.97 21.60 8.12
C GLU A 118 -17.87 22.68 9.21
N GLU A 119 -18.35 22.35 10.39
CA GLU A 119 -18.29 23.21 11.55
C GLU A 119 -16.85 23.41 12.01
N ALA A 120 -16.07 22.33 12.05
CA ALA A 120 -14.65 22.39 12.33
C ALA A 120 -13.91 23.33 11.36
N LEU A 121 -14.19 23.21 10.07
CA LEU A 121 -13.56 24.03 9.02
C LEU A 121 -13.90 25.51 9.20
N LYS A 122 -15.16 25.86 9.51
CA LYS A 122 -15.56 27.25 9.79
C LYS A 122 -14.73 27.85 10.93
N GLU A 123 -14.56 27.13 12.03
CA GLU A 123 -13.78 27.58 13.18
C GLU A 123 -12.28 27.68 12.84
N ARG A 124 -11.73 26.72 12.08
CA ARG A 124 -10.32 26.79 11.64
C ARG A 124 -10.06 27.96 10.69
N ILE A 125 -10.99 28.30 9.79
CA ILE A 125 -10.87 29.48 8.94
C ILE A 125 -10.91 30.77 9.79
N LEU A 126 -11.76 30.85 10.79
CA LEU A 126 -11.77 32.00 11.71
C LEU A 126 -10.45 32.15 12.45
N LEU A 127 -9.83 31.03 12.88
CA LEU A 127 -8.52 31.03 13.50
C LEU A 127 -7.42 31.56 12.57
N THR A 128 -7.46 31.28 11.27
CA THR A 128 -6.47 31.86 10.34
C THR A 128 -6.61 33.38 10.20
N LYS A 129 -7.81 33.93 10.46
CA LYS A 129 -8.04 35.39 10.47
C LYS A 129 -7.61 36.03 11.80
N LEU A 130 -7.85 35.34 12.91
CA LEU A 130 -7.48 35.84 14.25
C LEU A 130 -5.97 35.77 14.48
N GLU A 131 -5.33 34.73 13.97
CA GLU A 131 -3.90 34.46 14.15
C GLU A 131 -3.23 34.20 12.78
N PRO A 132 -3.08 35.23 11.93
CA PRO A 132 -2.66 35.09 10.53
C PRO A 132 -1.20 34.65 10.36
N ARG A 133 -0.41 34.63 11.42
CA ARG A 133 0.99 34.19 11.42
C ARG A 133 1.19 32.79 12.01
N THR A 134 0.12 32.12 12.42
CA THR A 134 0.19 30.80 13.05
C THR A 134 0.05 29.71 11.98
N ALA A 135 1.18 29.14 11.56
CA ALA A 135 1.26 28.12 10.51
C ALA A 135 0.34 26.91 10.77
N ALA A 136 0.25 26.46 12.02
CA ALA A 136 -0.58 25.33 12.41
C ALA A 136 -2.07 25.51 12.07
N ASN A 137 -2.61 26.76 12.16
CA ASN A 137 -4.00 27.01 11.81
C ASN A 137 -4.28 26.78 10.32
N TYR A 138 -3.34 27.15 9.45
CA TYR A 138 -3.42 26.91 8.01
C TYR A 138 -3.26 25.43 7.69
N ALA A 139 -2.32 24.73 8.34
CA ALA A 139 -2.13 23.29 8.13
C ALA A 139 -3.41 22.49 8.47
N LEU A 140 -4.02 22.78 9.63
CA LEU A 140 -5.26 22.12 10.07
C LEU A 140 -6.44 22.45 9.15
N ALA A 141 -6.61 23.70 8.75
CA ALA A 141 -7.62 24.09 7.77
C ALA A 141 -7.40 23.40 6.43
N GLY A 142 -6.15 23.30 5.95
CA GLY A 142 -5.76 22.58 4.73
C GLY A 142 -6.18 21.12 4.76
N GLY A 143 -5.92 20.43 5.87
CA GLY A 143 -6.35 19.04 6.06
C GLY A 143 -7.87 18.85 6.01
N LEU A 144 -8.63 19.78 6.60
CA LEU A 144 -10.10 19.74 6.56
C LEU A 144 -10.64 20.04 5.14
N PHE A 145 -10.03 20.96 4.40
CA PHE A 145 -10.38 21.18 2.98
C PHE A 145 -10.15 19.93 2.13
N GLU A 146 -9.03 19.24 2.38
CA GLU A 146 -8.72 17.97 1.70
C GLU A 146 -9.74 16.89 2.03
N ALA A 147 -10.11 16.72 3.30
CA ALA A 147 -11.13 15.78 3.75
C ALA A 147 -12.50 16.02 3.08
N ARG A 148 -12.76 17.26 2.61
CA ARG A 148 -13.96 17.64 1.86
C ARG A 148 -13.79 17.58 0.33
N GLY A 149 -12.67 17.07 -0.16
CA GLY A 149 -12.37 16.97 -1.58
C GLY A 149 -12.04 18.32 -2.26
N ARG A 150 -11.84 19.40 -1.49
CA ARG A 150 -11.46 20.71 -2.03
C ARG A 150 -9.95 20.83 -2.14
N THR A 151 -9.37 19.96 -2.95
CA THR A 151 -7.92 19.75 -3.05
C THR A 151 -7.14 21.02 -3.41
N ASP A 152 -7.64 21.83 -4.34
CA ASP A 152 -6.94 23.08 -4.75
C ASP A 152 -6.83 24.07 -3.61
N VAL A 153 -7.90 24.21 -2.81
CA VAL A 153 -7.90 25.08 -1.64
C VAL A 153 -6.99 24.52 -0.56
N ALA A 154 -7.02 23.20 -0.34
CA ALA A 154 -6.15 22.52 0.61
C ALA A 154 -4.67 22.80 0.31
N VAL A 155 -4.25 22.65 -0.96
CA VAL A 155 -2.88 22.94 -1.39
C VAL A 155 -2.47 24.37 -1.06
N ASN A 156 -3.34 25.35 -1.31
CA ASN A 156 -3.03 26.76 -1.02
C ASN A 156 -2.85 27.00 0.49
N TYR A 157 -3.71 26.41 1.32
CA TYR A 157 -3.61 26.51 2.78
C TYR A 157 -2.35 25.82 3.31
N LEU A 158 -2.02 24.61 2.81
CA LEU A 158 -0.82 23.86 3.21
C LEU A 158 0.46 24.60 2.80
N ARG A 159 0.52 25.16 1.57
CA ARG A 159 1.64 26.00 1.13
C ARG A 159 1.80 27.24 1.99
N LYS A 160 0.69 27.87 2.39
CA LYS A 160 0.75 29.02 3.30
C LYS A 160 1.25 28.63 4.68
N ALA A 161 0.90 27.45 5.18
CA ALA A 161 1.45 26.93 6.43
C ALA A 161 2.97 26.75 6.34
N ILE A 162 3.46 26.15 5.25
CA ILE A 162 4.89 25.93 5.01
C ILE A 162 5.65 27.26 4.84
N GLU A 163 5.05 28.23 4.15
CA GLU A 163 5.63 29.59 3.99
C GLU A 163 5.81 30.30 5.35
N LEU A 164 4.85 30.12 6.27
CA LEU A 164 4.92 30.69 7.61
C LEU A 164 5.90 29.98 8.54
N ASP A 165 6.01 28.67 8.39
CA ASP A 165 6.94 27.83 9.16
C ASP A 165 7.32 26.57 8.36
N GLU A 166 8.51 26.55 7.82
CA GLU A 166 9.05 25.40 7.03
C GLU A 166 9.21 24.12 7.87
N ARG A 167 9.09 24.19 9.18
CA ARG A 167 9.20 23.05 10.07
C ARG A 167 7.87 22.31 10.30
N GLN A 168 6.82 22.74 9.63
CA GLN A 168 5.50 22.11 9.72
C GLN A 168 5.49 20.75 9.01
N SER A 169 6.06 19.73 9.65
CA SER A 169 6.15 18.36 9.08
C SER A 169 4.79 17.83 8.62
N GLY A 170 3.72 18.09 9.41
CA GLY A 170 2.37 17.67 9.05
C GLY A 170 1.83 18.34 7.77
N ALA A 171 2.17 19.61 7.52
CA ALA A 171 1.78 20.30 6.28
C ALA A 171 2.52 19.72 5.06
N HIS A 172 3.83 19.49 5.18
CA HIS A 172 4.62 18.81 4.16
C HIS A 172 4.09 17.41 3.87
N HIS A 173 3.81 16.62 4.91
CA HIS A 173 3.23 15.29 4.76
C HIS A 173 1.91 15.30 3.98
N GLN A 174 0.95 16.14 4.39
CA GLN A 174 -0.36 16.24 3.73
C GLN A 174 -0.23 16.73 2.29
N LEU A 175 0.62 17.72 2.03
CA LEU A 175 0.89 18.20 0.68
C LEU A 175 1.53 17.12 -0.18
N GLY A 176 2.48 16.34 0.36
CA GLY A 176 3.08 15.19 -0.29
C GLY A 176 2.05 14.14 -0.69
N LEU A 177 1.09 13.79 0.19
CA LEU A 177 -0.02 12.88 -0.13
C LEU A 177 -0.89 13.38 -1.27
N ILE A 178 -1.25 14.67 -1.26
CA ILE A 178 -2.03 15.31 -2.32
C ILE A 178 -1.28 15.23 -3.65
N LEU A 179 -0.01 15.61 -3.67
CA LEU A 179 0.83 15.62 -4.86
C LEU A 179 1.04 14.22 -5.44
N HIS A 180 1.26 13.22 -4.58
CA HIS A 180 1.35 11.82 -5.01
C HIS A 180 0.04 11.34 -5.66
N ARG A 181 -1.12 11.63 -5.05
CA ARG A 181 -2.43 11.28 -5.61
C ARG A 181 -2.73 11.99 -6.92
N THR A 182 -2.29 13.24 -7.08
CA THR A 182 -2.45 14.03 -8.30
C THR A 182 -1.37 13.77 -9.36
N LYS A 183 -0.59 12.68 -9.21
CA LYS A 183 0.44 12.23 -10.17
C LYS A 183 1.56 13.24 -10.41
N ARG A 184 2.01 13.90 -9.34
CA ARG A 184 3.15 14.83 -9.32
C ARG A 184 4.28 14.26 -8.44
N PRO A 185 4.91 13.13 -8.83
CA PRO A 185 5.78 12.35 -7.95
C PRO A 185 7.04 13.11 -7.51
N MET A 186 7.64 13.95 -8.37
CA MET A 186 8.85 14.69 -8.03
C MET A 186 8.61 15.75 -6.96
N GLU A 187 7.47 16.43 -7.03
CA GLU A 187 7.09 17.41 -6.01
C GLU A 187 6.68 16.69 -4.71
N ALA A 188 5.93 15.59 -4.82
CA ALA A 188 5.59 14.76 -3.66
C ALA A 188 6.84 14.25 -2.93
N LYS A 189 7.87 13.83 -3.67
CA LYS A 189 9.15 13.41 -3.11
C LYS A 189 9.77 14.52 -2.24
N ALA A 190 9.87 15.74 -2.77
CA ALA A 190 10.45 16.87 -2.05
C ALA A 190 9.69 17.17 -0.75
N GLU A 191 8.35 17.11 -0.81
CA GLU A 191 7.51 17.35 0.36
C GLU A 191 7.63 16.23 1.42
N PHE A 192 7.70 14.95 1.01
CA PHE A 192 7.93 13.85 1.96
C PHE A 192 9.35 13.90 2.56
N GLU A 193 10.36 14.26 1.79
CA GLU A 193 11.73 14.45 2.31
C GLU A 193 11.76 15.59 3.36
N ALA A 194 11.04 16.70 3.12
CA ALA A 194 10.89 17.76 4.10
C ALA A 194 10.11 17.30 5.35
N ALA A 195 9.01 16.55 5.19
CA ALA A 195 8.26 15.99 6.29
C ALA A 195 9.14 15.12 7.21
N ILE A 196 9.93 14.21 6.61
CA ILE A 196 10.84 13.32 7.32
C ILE A 196 11.99 14.08 8.00
N LYS A 197 12.50 15.13 7.38
CA LYS A 197 13.55 16.00 7.96
C LYS A 197 13.12 16.56 9.30
N TRP A 198 11.87 16.98 9.42
CA TRP A 198 11.34 17.58 10.65
C TRP A 198 10.63 16.59 11.59
N ASN A 199 10.14 15.47 11.04
CA ASN A 199 9.60 14.34 11.81
C ASN A 199 10.18 13.01 11.31
N PRO A 200 11.32 12.56 11.87
CA PRO A 200 11.96 11.31 11.47
C PRO A 200 11.14 10.03 11.76
N GLU A 201 10.04 10.15 12.50
CA GLU A 201 9.12 9.05 12.80
C GLU A 201 7.89 9.04 11.89
N ASP A 202 7.89 9.85 10.85
CA ASP A 202 6.83 9.83 9.85
C ASP A 202 6.98 8.60 8.92
N TYR A 203 6.59 7.45 9.44
CA TYR A 203 6.70 6.17 8.73
C TYR A 203 5.77 6.08 7.51
N GLU A 204 4.70 6.85 7.47
CA GLU A 204 3.82 6.96 6.31
C GLU A 204 4.50 7.72 5.18
N ALA A 205 5.18 8.84 5.47
CA ALA A 205 5.97 9.56 4.49
C ALA A 205 7.09 8.67 3.91
N PHE A 206 7.77 7.87 4.74
CA PHE A 206 8.73 6.88 4.25
C PHE A 206 8.10 5.84 3.31
N TYR A 207 6.89 5.37 3.59
CA TYR A 207 6.18 4.43 2.73
C TYR A 207 5.91 5.03 1.34
N TYR A 208 5.34 6.23 1.29
CA TYR A 208 5.06 6.88 0.01
C TYR A 208 6.32 7.31 -0.73
N LEU A 209 7.37 7.73 -0.02
CA LEU A 209 8.68 8.00 -0.60
C LEU A 209 9.26 6.74 -1.25
N GLY A 210 9.15 5.59 -0.57
CA GLY A 210 9.55 4.29 -1.13
C GLY A 210 8.79 3.95 -2.41
N LYS A 211 7.47 4.22 -2.46
CA LYS A 211 6.68 4.04 -3.69
C LYS A 211 7.15 4.92 -4.83
N ILE A 212 7.45 6.19 -4.54
CA ILE A 212 7.97 7.13 -5.55
C ILE A 212 9.32 6.66 -6.08
N TYR A 213 10.25 6.27 -5.21
CA TYR A 213 11.54 5.72 -5.65
C TYR A 213 11.39 4.47 -6.52
N LYS A 214 10.44 3.58 -6.17
CA LYS A 214 10.12 2.39 -6.98
C LYS A 214 9.58 2.78 -8.36
N GLU A 215 8.69 3.78 -8.45
CA GLU A 215 8.17 4.32 -9.72
C GLU A 215 9.29 4.93 -10.58
N LEU A 216 10.30 5.54 -9.95
CA LEU A 216 11.51 6.05 -10.59
C LEU A 216 12.57 4.97 -10.87
N SER A 217 12.26 3.70 -10.62
CA SER A 217 13.19 2.56 -10.74
C SER A 217 14.42 2.62 -9.83
N ASP A 218 14.45 3.51 -8.85
CA ASP A 218 15.49 3.53 -7.80
C ASP A 218 15.13 2.54 -6.68
N HIS A 219 15.28 1.27 -7.00
CA HIS A 219 14.95 0.18 -6.06
C HIS A 219 15.80 0.22 -4.80
N THR A 220 17.01 0.75 -4.85
CA THR A 220 17.90 0.85 -3.68
C THR A 220 17.37 1.86 -2.67
N ALA A 221 17.05 3.07 -3.12
CA ALA A 221 16.44 4.08 -2.25
C ALA A 221 15.04 3.64 -1.75
N ALA A 222 14.26 2.96 -2.62
CA ALA A 222 12.97 2.40 -2.24
C ALA A 222 13.08 1.41 -1.09
N LEU A 223 14.02 0.47 -1.14
CA LEU A 223 14.26 -0.51 -0.08
C LEU A 223 14.60 0.13 1.26
N VAL A 224 15.44 1.18 1.26
CA VAL A 224 15.78 1.93 2.49
C VAL A 224 14.57 2.64 3.07
N ALA A 225 13.76 3.28 2.22
CA ALA A 225 12.55 3.98 2.66
C ALA A 225 11.51 3.00 3.22
N PHE A 226 11.23 1.91 2.53
CA PHE A 226 10.31 0.87 3.02
C PHE A 226 10.82 0.21 4.31
N GLU A 227 12.13 0.02 4.48
CA GLU A 227 12.69 -0.50 5.73
C GLU A 227 12.34 0.40 6.91
N LYS A 228 12.50 1.71 6.78
CA LYS A 228 12.09 2.66 7.81
C LYS A 228 10.60 2.54 8.11
N SER A 229 9.77 2.43 7.07
CA SER A 229 8.31 2.29 7.20
C SER A 229 7.88 1.01 7.92
N THR A 230 8.68 -0.08 7.90
CA THR A 230 8.35 -1.31 8.63
C THR A 230 8.29 -1.14 10.15
N ARG A 231 8.78 -0.03 10.69
CA ARG A 231 8.70 0.27 12.12
C ARG A 231 7.27 0.62 12.56
N SER A 232 6.45 1.13 11.65
CA SER A 232 5.04 1.39 11.92
C SER A 232 4.20 0.11 11.83
N GLN A 233 3.41 -0.18 12.85
CA GLN A 233 2.47 -1.30 12.84
C GLN A 233 1.48 -1.21 11.66
N ALA A 234 1.03 0.01 11.30
CA ALA A 234 0.07 0.24 10.23
C ALA A 234 0.64 0.00 8.83
N PHE A 235 1.94 0.28 8.64
CA PHE A 235 2.59 0.17 7.33
C PHE A 235 3.49 -1.05 7.18
N LYS A 236 3.77 -1.79 8.27
CA LYS A 236 4.72 -2.90 8.29
C LYS A 236 4.47 -3.93 7.19
N ILE A 237 3.25 -4.41 7.09
CA ILE A 237 2.90 -5.46 6.10
C ILE A 237 3.03 -4.90 4.69
N LYS A 238 2.47 -3.71 4.44
CA LYS A 238 2.55 -3.03 3.13
C LYS A 238 4.00 -2.83 2.70
N ALA A 239 4.85 -2.33 3.60
CA ALA A 239 6.26 -2.09 3.33
C ALA A 239 7.03 -3.38 3.05
N LEU A 240 6.76 -4.48 3.78
CA LEU A 240 7.37 -5.78 3.52
C LEU A 240 7.00 -6.34 2.14
N VAL A 241 5.73 -6.22 1.73
CA VAL A 241 5.28 -6.63 0.39
C VAL A 241 5.97 -5.81 -0.71
N GLU A 242 6.07 -4.49 -0.52
CA GLU A 242 6.75 -3.61 -1.48
C GLU A 242 8.26 -3.89 -1.56
N ARG A 243 8.92 -4.19 -0.42
CA ARG A 243 10.34 -4.62 -0.39
C ARG A 243 10.54 -5.90 -1.16
N GLY A 244 9.67 -6.89 -0.95
CA GLY A 244 9.66 -8.12 -1.73
C GLY A 244 9.57 -7.85 -3.22
N GLY A 245 8.65 -6.98 -3.63
CA GLY A 245 8.49 -6.53 -5.02
C GLY A 245 9.75 -5.84 -5.58
N CYS A 246 10.43 -4.98 -4.78
CA CYS A 246 11.68 -4.35 -5.18
C CYS A 246 12.82 -5.38 -5.40
N TYR A 247 12.97 -6.36 -4.49
CA TYR A 247 13.95 -7.43 -4.66
C TYR A 247 13.66 -8.29 -5.90
N MET A 248 12.38 -8.58 -6.17
CA MET A 248 11.98 -9.29 -7.41
C MET A 248 12.38 -8.50 -8.66
N SER A 249 12.15 -7.19 -8.68
CA SER A 249 12.53 -6.33 -9.81
C SER A 249 14.03 -6.28 -10.04
N GLN A 250 14.83 -6.46 -8.98
CA GLN A 250 16.29 -6.58 -9.05
C GLN A 250 16.78 -8.00 -9.38
N GLY A 251 15.88 -8.97 -9.54
CA GLY A 251 16.24 -10.39 -9.73
C GLY A 251 16.74 -11.09 -8.46
N ALA A 252 16.72 -10.42 -7.31
CA ALA A 252 17.22 -10.95 -6.03
C ALA A 252 16.15 -11.79 -5.33
N ILE A 253 15.74 -12.91 -5.96
CA ILE A 253 14.63 -13.76 -5.51
C ILE A 253 14.86 -14.31 -4.09
N GLU A 254 16.09 -14.71 -3.77
CA GLU A 254 16.45 -15.22 -2.45
C GLU A 254 16.23 -14.20 -1.32
N LYS A 255 16.35 -12.89 -1.63
CA LYS A 255 16.05 -11.81 -0.67
C LYS A 255 14.58 -11.45 -0.64
N ALA A 256 13.85 -11.65 -1.74
CA ALA A 256 12.43 -11.36 -1.81
C ALA A 256 11.59 -12.32 -0.95
N ILE A 257 11.91 -13.62 -0.99
CA ILE A 257 11.16 -14.67 -0.28
C ILE A 257 11.01 -14.38 1.21
N PRO A 258 12.08 -14.19 2.01
CA PRO A 258 11.92 -13.97 3.46
C PRO A 258 11.12 -12.71 3.81
N GLU A 259 11.20 -11.65 3.01
CA GLU A 259 10.39 -10.45 3.23
C GLU A 259 8.89 -10.73 2.98
N LEU A 260 8.58 -11.47 1.92
CA LEU A 260 7.20 -11.84 1.57
C LEU A 260 6.61 -12.86 2.53
N GLU A 261 7.36 -13.90 2.93
CA GLU A 261 6.95 -14.87 3.95
C GLU A 261 6.62 -14.16 5.27
N ARG A 262 7.47 -13.21 5.67
CA ARG A 262 7.26 -12.40 6.87
C ARG A 262 6.00 -11.54 6.74
N ALA A 263 5.75 -10.94 5.57
CA ALA A 263 4.54 -10.17 5.31
C ALA A 263 3.29 -11.04 5.45
N VAL A 264 3.26 -12.18 4.74
CA VAL A 264 2.12 -13.13 4.75
C VAL A 264 1.84 -13.67 6.14
N LYS A 265 2.89 -13.97 6.94
CA LYS A 265 2.74 -14.46 8.33
C LYS A 265 2.11 -13.41 9.26
N LEU A 266 2.31 -12.13 9.01
CA LEU A 266 1.79 -11.05 9.84
C LEU A 266 0.33 -10.67 9.51
N VAL A 267 -0.17 -11.04 8.35
CA VAL A 267 -1.55 -10.73 7.93
C VAL A 267 -2.54 -11.56 8.74
N LYS A 268 -3.56 -10.89 9.27
CA LYS A 268 -4.66 -11.55 9.99
C LYS A 268 -5.83 -11.89 9.09
N ASP A 269 -6.11 -11.04 8.12
CA ASP A 269 -7.18 -11.24 7.13
C ASP A 269 -6.57 -11.70 5.80
N GLU A 270 -6.75 -12.97 5.51
CA GLU A 270 -6.28 -13.62 4.27
C GLU A 270 -6.89 -13.02 2.99
N GLY A 271 -8.04 -12.35 3.09
CA GLY A 271 -8.71 -11.65 1.98
C GLY A 271 -8.21 -10.22 1.76
N ALA A 272 -7.42 -9.69 2.70
CA ALA A 272 -6.86 -8.35 2.57
C ALA A 272 -5.96 -8.23 1.34
N GLN A 273 -5.94 -7.04 0.74
CA GLN A 273 -5.17 -6.79 -0.47
C GLN A 273 -3.68 -7.08 -0.28
N GLU A 274 -3.12 -6.75 0.88
CA GLU A 274 -1.73 -7.01 1.23
C GLU A 274 -1.41 -8.52 1.31
N ALA A 275 -2.37 -9.33 1.82
CA ALA A 275 -2.22 -10.78 1.84
C ALA A 275 -2.19 -11.35 0.42
N LEU A 276 -3.14 -10.94 -0.41
CA LEU A 276 -3.26 -11.42 -1.79
C LEU A 276 -2.02 -11.07 -2.61
N TYR A 277 -1.53 -9.81 -2.55
CA TYR A 277 -0.31 -9.41 -3.24
C TYR A 277 0.95 -10.07 -2.66
N GLY A 278 1.05 -10.17 -1.33
CA GLY A 278 2.17 -10.85 -0.68
C GLY A 278 2.30 -12.31 -1.11
N ARG A 279 1.19 -13.06 -1.09
CA ARG A 279 1.14 -14.45 -1.57
C ARG A 279 1.40 -14.56 -3.07
N TYR A 280 0.86 -13.64 -3.87
CA TYR A 280 1.08 -13.65 -5.31
C TYR A 280 2.56 -13.46 -5.67
N PHE A 281 3.24 -12.49 -5.08
CA PHE A 281 4.67 -12.29 -5.28
C PHE A 281 5.50 -13.46 -4.73
N LEU A 282 5.10 -14.03 -3.60
CA LEU A 282 5.76 -15.19 -3.01
C LEU A 282 5.65 -16.40 -3.94
N ALA A 283 4.46 -16.65 -4.50
CA ALA A 283 4.25 -17.72 -5.48
C ALA A 283 5.13 -17.53 -6.73
N MET A 284 5.21 -16.30 -7.26
CA MET A 284 6.10 -15.97 -8.37
C MET A 284 7.57 -16.20 -8.04
N CYS A 285 7.99 -15.93 -6.80
CA CYS A 285 9.35 -16.20 -6.35
C CYS A 285 9.64 -17.70 -6.32
N TYR A 286 8.73 -18.50 -5.77
CA TYR A 286 8.85 -19.96 -5.73
C TYR A 286 8.82 -20.56 -7.14
N GLU A 287 7.96 -20.07 -8.04
CA GLU A 287 7.94 -20.47 -9.46
C GLU A 287 9.29 -20.25 -10.14
N LYS A 288 9.92 -19.08 -9.91
CA LYS A 288 11.26 -18.79 -10.44
C LYS A 288 12.36 -19.69 -9.85
N GLN A 289 12.19 -20.15 -8.62
CA GLN A 289 13.07 -21.13 -7.99
C GLN A 289 12.73 -22.58 -8.39
N ARG A 290 11.66 -22.79 -9.17
CA ARG A 290 11.13 -24.10 -9.53
C ARG A 290 10.59 -24.91 -8.37
N ASP A 291 10.29 -24.27 -7.26
CA ASP A 291 9.56 -24.85 -6.15
C ASP A 291 8.06 -24.74 -6.42
N LEU A 292 7.59 -25.58 -7.34
CA LEU A 292 6.21 -25.51 -7.83
C LEU A 292 5.19 -25.92 -6.76
N ASP A 293 5.55 -26.81 -5.84
CA ASP A 293 4.65 -27.22 -4.75
C ASP A 293 4.30 -26.03 -3.85
N ARG A 294 5.31 -25.25 -3.43
CA ARG A 294 5.07 -24.03 -2.64
C ARG A 294 4.40 -22.91 -3.44
N ALA A 295 4.71 -22.79 -4.73
CA ALA A 295 4.06 -21.80 -5.59
C ALA A 295 2.56 -22.08 -5.71
N ILE A 296 2.18 -23.33 -6.00
CA ILE A 296 0.78 -23.76 -6.14
C ILE A 296 0.02 -23.59 -4.81
N ASP A 297 0.60 -23.94 -3.65
CA ASP A 297 -0.03 -23.71 -2.35
C ASP A 297 -0.39 -22.23 -2.15
N GLN A 298 0.49 -21.30 -2.53
CA GLN A 298 0.18 -19.88 -2.42
C GLN A 298 -0.93 -19.43 -3.39
N TRP A 299 -0.92 -19.90 -4.63
CA TRP A 299 -1.98 -19.59 -5.60
C TRP A 299 -3.34 -20.15 -5.18
N GLU A 300 -3.39 -21.38 -4.63
CA GLU A 300 -4.63 -21.97 -4.13
C GLU A 300 -5.23 -21.15 -2.97
N ARG A 301 -4.38 -20.69 -2.05
CA ARG A 301 -4.82 -19.83 -0.95
C ARG A 301 -5.40 -18.51 -1.45
N ILE A 302 -4.82 -17.94 -2.52
CA ILE A 302 -5.37 -16.73 -3.16
C ILE A 302 -6.71 -17.07 -3.81
N TYR A 303 -6.77 -18.16 -4.60
CA TYR A 303 -7.97 -18.58 -5.33
C TYR A 303 -9.15 -18.86 -4.40
N ALA A 304 -8.89 -19.48 -3.25
CA ALA A 304 -9.90 -19.75 -2.23
C ALA A 304 -10.53 -18.48 -1.65
N LYS A 305 -9.82 -17.34 -1.65
CA LYS A 305 -10.33 -16.05 -1.16
C LYS A 305 -10.86 -15.16 -2.27
N LYS A 306 -10.20 -15.16 -3.43
CA LYS A 306 -10.54 -14.31 -4.57
C LYS A 306 -10.21 -15.01 -5.90
N PRO A 307 -11.11 -15.84 -6.44
CA PRO A 307 -10.86 -16.61 -7.66
C PRO A 307 -10.44 -15.78 -8.88
N GLY A 308 -10.93 -14.55 -9.00
CA GLY A 308 -10.58 -13.63 -10.10
C GLY A 308 -9.37 -12.73 -9.82
N PHE A 309 -8.48 -13.12 -8.90
CA PHE A 309 -7.30 -12.32 -8.62
C PHE A 309 -6.21 -12.56 -9.66
N ARG A 310 -5.94 -11.55 -10.50
CA ARG A 310 -4.93 -11.58 -11.58
C ARG A 310 -5.06 -12.85 -12.44
N ASP A 311 -3.94 -13.50 -12.75
CA ASP A 311 -3.78 -14.70 -13.56
C ASP A 311 -3.72 -16.00 -12.72
N VAL A 312 -4.14 -15.96 -11.44
CA VAL A 312 -4.03 -17.12 -10.52
C VAL A 312 -4.79 -18.33 -11.03
N ALA A 313 -5.99 -18.15 -11.59
CA ALA A 313 -6.76 -19.25 -12.15
C ALA A 313 -6.03 -19.92 -13.34
N GLU A 314 -5.42 -19.11 -14.21
CA GLU A 314 -4.62 -19.57 -15.33
C GLU A 314 -3.38 -20.33 -14.85
N LYS A 315 -2.68 -19.79 -13.86
CA LYS A 315 -1.53 -20.46 -13.23
C LYS A 315 -1.90 -21.82 -12.64
N LEU A 316 -3.01 -21.90 -11.89
CA LEU A 316 -3.49 -23.17 -11.34
C LEU A 316 -3.86 -24.17 -12.43
N THR A 317 -4.50 -23.75 -13.52
CA THR A 317 -4.81 -24.61 -14.66
C THR A 317 -3.52 -25.09 -15.34
N GLN A 318 -2.55 -24.19 -15.57
CA GLN A 318 -1.26 -24.50 -16.19
C GLN A 318 -0.49 -25.59 -15.42
N TYR A 319 -0.56 -25.57 -14.07
CA TYR A 319 0.12 -26.54 -13.23
C TYR A 319 -0.76 -27.67 -12.71
N GLN A 320 -2.01 -27.81 -13.21
CA GLN A 320 -2.92 -28.88 -12.79
C GLN A 320 -2.32 -30.28 -13.04
N GLU A 321 -1.68 -30.46 -14.17
CA GLU A 321 -1.08 -31.74 -14.58
C GLU A 321 0.21 -32.06 -13.80
N TYR A 322 0.89 -31.03 -13.29
CA TYR A 322 2.05 -31.19 -12.39
C TYR A 322 1.74 -32.06 -11.18
N ARG A 323 0.52 -32.02 -10.63
CA ARG A 323 0.10 -32.83 -9.48
C ARG A 323 -0.26 -34.28 -9.85
N THR A 324 -0.55 -34.52 -11.14
CA THR A 324 -1.03 -35.83 -11.64
C THR A 324 0.02 -36.62 -12.39
N ASP A 325 1.15 -36.01 -12.80
CA ASP A 325 2.20 -36.65 -13.59
C ASP A 325 3.58 -36.43 -12.95
N ASP A 326 4.06 -37.44 -12.21
CA ASP A 326 5.37 -37.40 -11.53
C ASP A 326 6.53 -37.12 -12.50
N ARG A 327 6.45 -37.59 -13.74
CA ARG A 327 7.51 -37.40 -14.74
C ARG A 327 7.57 -35.99 -15.29
N MET A 328 6.41 -35.36 -15.48
CA MET A 328 6.35 -33.96 -15.85
C MET A 328 6.85 -33.09 -14.68
N LYS A 329 6.58 -33.50 -13.45
CA LYS A 329 7.13 -32.87 -12.26
C LYS A 329 8.65 -32.91 -12.24
N ASP A 330 9.24 -34.09 -12.48
CA ASP A 330 10.69 -34.29 -12.54
C ASP A 330 11.30 -33.42 -13.67
N PHE A 331 10.72 -33.43 -14.87
CA PHE A 331 11.18 -32.59 -15.99
C PHE A 331 11.22 -31.10 -15.63
N LEU A 332 10.23 -30.60 -14.90
CA LEU A 332 10.11 -29.19 -14.54
C LEU A 332 11.02 -28.77 -13.37
N THR A 333 11.28 -29.67 -12.39
CA THR A 333 11.89 -29.31 -11.10
C THR A 333 13.28 -29.85 -10.84
N CYS A 334 13.68 -30.94 -11.52
CA CYS A 334 14.96 -31.60 -11.30
C CYS A 334 16.18 -30.71 -11.58
N GLY A 335 17.32 -31.07 -11.00
CA GLY A 335 18.60 -30.43 -11.23
C GLY A 335 19.08 -30.52 -12.69
N LYS A 336 20.16 -29.80 -13.04
CA LYS A 336 20.66 -29.74 -14.44
C LYS A 336 21.10 -31.09 -14.98
N GLU A 337 21.78 -31.91 -14.19
CA GLU A 337 22.26 -33.23 -14.60
C GLU A 337 21.09 -34.17 -14.89
N GLU A 338 20.17 -34.28 -13.95
CA GLU A 338 18.99 -35.11 -14.07
C GLU A 338 18.08 -34.65 -15.22
N PHE A 339 17.93 -33.32 -15.40
CA PHE A 339 17.22 -32.77 -16.54
C PHE A 339 17.84 -33.19 -17.90
N MET A 340 19.15 -33.13 -17.98
CA MET A 340 19.87 -33.59 -19.15
C MET A 340 19.63 -35.07 -19.47
N ASP A 341 19.60 -35.90 -18.44
CA ASP A 341 19.33 -37.32 -18.56
C ASP A 341 17.88 -37.60 -18.99
N ILE A 342 16.91 -36.84 -18.46
CA ILE A 342 15.52 -36.88 -18.95
C ILE A 342 15.44 -36.49 -20.43
N CYS A 343 16.08 -35.39 -20.83
CA CYS A 343 16.11 -34.97 -22.25
C CYS A 343 16.73 -36.03 -23.15
N LYS A 344 17.85 -36.64 -22.73
CA LYS A 344 18.49 -37.74 -23.47
C LYS A 344 17.58 -38.96 -23.59
N SER A 345 16.85 -39.31 -22.51
CA SER A 345 15.90 -40.44 -22.54
C SER A 345 14.75 -40.23 -23.52
N VAL A 346 14.24 -39.00 -23.63
CA VAL A 346 13.21 -38.61 -24.61
C VAL A 346 13.77 -38.73 -26.03
N VAL A 347 14.99 -38.27 -26.28
CA VAL A 347 15.63 -38.33 -27.61
C VAL A 347 15.88 -39.75 -28.02
N GLN A 348 16.39 -40.61 -27.14
CA GLN A 348 16.73 -42.01 -27.44
C GLN A 348 15.50 -42.93 -27.57
N GLY A 349 14.51 -42.72 -26.68
CA GLY A 349 13.29 -43.54 -26.63
C GLY A 349 12.26 -43.09 -27.67
N PRO A 350 11.32 -42.17 -27.30
CA PRO A 350 10.21 -41.76 -28.16
C PRO A 350 10.61 -41.18 -29.53
N MET A 351 11.69 -40.39 -29.55
CA MET A 351 12.16 -39.79 -30.80
C MET A 351 13.01 -40.75 -31.65
N ASN A 352 13.45 -41.88 -31.11
CA ASN A 352 14.26 -42.91 -31.74
C ASN A 352 15.52 -42.36 -32.42
N LEU A 353 16.28 -41.51 -31.75
CA LEU A 353 17.48 -40.86 -32.24
C LEU A 353 18.71 -41.28 -31.42
N SER A 354 19.87 -41.39 -32.08
CA SER A 354 21.18 -41.58 -31.43
C SER A 354 21.81 -40.23 -31.07
N ILE A 355 22.17 -40.03 -29.83
CA ILE A 355 22.77 -38.77 -29.32
C ILE A 355 24.24 -38.71 -29.76
N ARG A 356 24.66 -37.56 -30.30
CA ARG A 356 26.05 -37.24 -30.60
C ARG A 356 26.67 -36.31 -29.57
N ASP A 357 25.91 -35.29 -29.13
CA ASP A 357 26.37 -34.29 -28.18
C ASP A 357 25.18 -33.70 -27.41
N ALA A 358 25.42 -33.14 -26.26
CA ALA A 358 24.38 -32.48 -25.45
C ALA A 358 25.00 -31.36 -24.63
N ALA A 359 24.35 -30.18 -24.60
CA ALA A 359 24.80 -29.00 -23.92
C ALA A 359 23.67 -28.36 -23.09
N ASP A 360 23.99 -27.87 -21.91
CA ASP A 360 23.08 -27.09 -21.07
C ASP A 360 22.91 -25.67 -21.63
N ILE A 361 21.71 -25.17 -21.67
CA ILE A 361 21.38 -23.80 -22.09
C ILE A 361 20.48 -23.13 -21.02
N ALA A 362 20.29 -21.82 -21.13
CA ALA A 362 19.40 -21.10 -20.25
C ALA A 362 17.97 -21.68 -20.33
N ASN A 363 17.45 -22.14 -19.18
CA ASN A 363 16.14 -22.78 -19.04
C ASN A 363 15.90 -24.04 -19.89
N GLY A 364 16.96 -24.77 -20.28
CA GLY A 364 16.80 -25.95 -21.13
C GLY A 364 18.06 -26.70 -21.43
N ALA A 365 18.00 -27.53 -22.49
CA ALA A 365 19.12 -28.28 -23.02
C ALA A 365 19.06 -28.37 -24.55
N ASP A 366 20.21 -28.34 -25.21
CA ASP A 366 20.40 -28.62 -26.62
C ASP A 366 21.00 -30.01 -26.78
N VAL A 367 20.35 -30.87 -27.55
CA VAL A 367 20.82 -32.22 -27.85
C VAL A 367 21.01 -32.38 -29.36
N ILE A 368 22.21 -32.72 -29.79
CA ILE A 368 22.50 -33.05 -31.17
C ILE A 368 22.36 -34.55 -31.38
N ALA A 369 21.45 -34.95 -32.26
CA ALA A 369 21.12 -36.35 -32.46
C ALA A 369 21.00 -36.70 -33.94
N VAL A 370 21.10 -37.98 -34.28
CA VAL A 370 20.95 -38.52 -35.61
C VAL A 370 19.95 -39.67 -35.60
N GLU A 371 19.31 -39.93 -36.75
CA GLU A 371 18.36 -41.04 -36.85
C GLU A 371 19.06 -42.38 -36.58
N ASN A 372 18.40 -43.29 -35.82
CA ASN A 372 18.86 -44.65 -35.59
C ASN A 372 18.76 -45.47 -36.86
N ASP A 373 19.66 -46.46 -37.04
CA ASP A 373 19.60 -47.41 -38.15
C ASP A 373 18.40 -48.36 -37.97
N SER A 374 17.32 -48.09 -38.64
CA SER A 374 16.33 -49.10 -38.95
C SER A 374 16.07 -49.06 -40.45
N ASP A 375 16.53 -50.11 -41.12
CA ASP A 375 16.25 -50.50 -42.50
C ASP A 375 17.07 -49.94 -43.67
N LYS A 376 18.04 -50.76 -44.09
CA LYS A 376 18.25 -51.22 -45.48
C LYS A 376 18.56 -50.20 -46.56
N TRP A 377 19.36 -49.17 -46.33
CA TRP A 377 20.10 -48.54 -47.41
C TRP A 377 21.53 -48.18 -47.00
N LEU A 378 22.46 -49.03 -47.24
CA LEU A 378 23.89 -48.75 -47.14
C LEU A 378 24.20 -47.50 -47.98
N GLY A 379 24.40 -46.34 -47.37
CA GLY A 379 24.89 -45.13 -48.01
C GLY A 379 24.15 -43.81 -47.75
N ALA A 380 23.02 -43.79 -47.07
CA ALA A 380 22.34 -42.53 -46.74
C ALA A 380 23.12 -41.77 -45.67
N LYS A 381 23.57 -40.55 -46.00
CA LYS A 381 24.29 -39.64 -45.09
C LYS A 381 23.35 -39.27 -43.94
N LYS A 382 23.64 -39.73 -42.71
CA LYS A 382 22.85 -39.42 -41.54
C LYS A 382 22.83 -37.89 -41.30
N ILE A 383 21.68 -37.29 -41.45
CA ILE A 383 21.52 -35.81 -41.24
C ILE A 383 21.31 -35.54 -39.75
N PRO A 384 22.28 -34.88 -39.14
CA PRO A 384 22.11 -34.52 -37.72
C PRO A 384 21.07 -33.43 -37.55
N ARG A 385 20.32 -33.50 -36.43
CA ARG A 385 19.35 -32.50 -36.04
C ARG A 385 19.64 -31.97 -34.64
N LEU A 386 19.27 -30.71 -34.37
CA LEU A 386 19.32 -30.10 -33.07
C LEU A 386 17.95 -30.22 -32.38
N VAL A 387 17.87 -30.86 -31.24
CA VAL A 387 16.67 -30.92 -30.39
C VAL A 387 16.88 -30.04 -29.18
N ARG A 388 16.13 -28.95 -29.10
CA ARG A 388 16.15 -28.00 -28.00
C ARG A 388 15.00 -28.28 -27.05
N PHE A 389 15.29 -28.58 -25.81
CA PHE A 389 14.34 -28.70 -24.74
C PHE A 389 14.27 -27.40 -23.95
N LEU A 390 13.05 -26.87 -23.76
CA LEU A 390 12.82 -25.64 -22.99
C LEU A 390 11.80 -25.90 -21.89
N ARG A 391 12.21 -25.69 -20.64
CA ARG A 391 11.33 -25.75 -19.48
C ARG A 391 10.94 -24.33 -19.03
N VAL A 392 9.89 -23.84 -19.68
CA VAL A 392 9.35 -22.48 -19.49
C VAL A 392 7.86 -22.52 -19.22
N SER A 393 7.35 -21.52 -18.53
CA SER A 393 5.93 -21.38 -18.23
C SER A 393 5.18 -20.51 -19.23
N GLU A 394 5.89 -19.63 -19.92
CA GLU A 394 5.33 -18.69 -20.90
C GLU A 394 5.28 -19.32 -22.30
N ASN A 395 4.33 -18.85 -23.12
CA ASN A 395 4.24 -19.27 -24.51
C ASN A 395 5.49 -18.83 -25.28
N LEU A 396 6.08 -19.78 -26.01
CA LEU A 396 7.25 -19.49 -26.84
C LEU A 396 6.87 -18.64 -28.04
N ASP A 397 7.62 -17.59 -28.26
CA ASP A 397 7.49 -16.67 -29.38
C ASP A 397 8.47 -16.99 -30.53
N GLU A 398 8.42 -16.19 -31.57
CA GLU A 398 9.32 -16.29 -32.72
C GLU A 398 10.81 -16.11 -32.32
N ALA A 399 11.11 -15.32 -31.27
CA ALA A 399 12.49 -15.07 -30.85
C ALA A 399 13.18 -16.35 -30.35
N ALA A 400 12.46 -17.25 -29.68
CA ALA A 400 12.98 -18.56 -29.28
C ALA A 400 13.37 -19.42 -30.47
N LEU A 401 12.57 -19.42 -31.53
CA LEU A 401 12.85 -20.16 -32.77
C LEU A 401 14.02 -19.55 -33.56
N ARG A 402 14.13 -18.22 -33.59
CA ARG A 402 15.27 -17.54 -34.18
C ARG A 402 16.58 -17.93 -33.50
N SER A 403 16.58 -17.97 -32.17
CA SER A 403 17.74 -18.44 -31.39
C SER A 403 18.14 -19.88 -31.72
N LEU A 404 17.16 -20.78 -31.91
CA LEU A 404 17.45 -22.14 -32.38
C LEU A 404 18.10 -22.15 -33.77
N LEU A 405 17.54 -21.39 -34.71
CA LEU A 405 18.08 -21.32 -36.09
C LEU A 405 19.50 -20.75 -36.15
N ASP A 406 19.81 -19.77 -35.32
CA ASP A 406 21.16 -19.20 -35.21
C ASP A 406 22.16 -20.24 -34.67
N GLN A 407 21.72 -21.04 -33.69
CA GLN A 407 22.55 -22.15 -33.19
C GLN A 407 22.72 -23.26 -34.24
N MET A 408 21.66 -23.61 -34.99
CA MET A 408 21.73 -24.57 -36.10
C MET A 408 22.71 -24.11 -37.19
N LYS A 409 22.70 -22.80 -37.54
CA LYS A 409 23.67 -22.22 -38.48
C LYS A 409 25.11 -22.36 -38.00
N LYS A 410 25.38 -22.01 -36.73
CA LYS A 410 26.71 -22.15 -36.13
C LYS A 410 27.22 -23.57 -36.14
N LEU A 411 26.32 -24.54 -35.96
CA LEU A 411 26.64 -25.98 -35.96
C LEU A 411 26.54 -26.63 -37.33
N SER A 412 26.22 -25.87 -38.37
CA SER A 412 25.98 -26.37 -39.74
C SER A 412 24.92 -27.47 -39.81
N LEU A 413 23.86 -27.34 -39.03
CA LEU A 413 22.72 -28.26 -38.96
C LEU A 413 21.56 -27.76 -39.81
N VAL A 414 20.86 -28.71 -40.49
CA VAL A 414 19.76 -28.38 -41.42
C VAL A 414 18.39 -28.61 -40.77
N ARG A 415 18.28 -29.52 -39.82
CA ARG A 415 17.02 -29.86 -39.13
C ARG A 415 17.07 -29.51 -37.66
N GLY A 416 15.97 -29.02 -37.15
CA GLY A 416 15.82 -28.69 -35.71
C GLY A 416 14.49 -29.13 -35.14
N ALA A 417 14.42 -29.23 -33.82
CA ALA A 417 13.18 -29.45 -33.09
C ALA A 417 13.19 -28.63 -31.82
N VAL A 418 12.04 -28.10 -31.40
CA VAL A 418 11.84 -27.46 -30.10
C VAL A 418 10.80 -28.27 -29.35
N VAL A 419 11.17 -28.73 -28.16
CA VAL A 419 10.31 -29.42 -27.19
C VAL A 419 10.11 -28.52 -26.00
N THR A 420 8.87 -28.20 -25.65
CA THR A 420 8.59 -27.26 -24.57
C THR A 420 7.60 -27.79 -23.52
N SER A 421 7.77 -27.34 -22.28
CA SER A 421 6.77 -27.54 -21.22
C SER A 421 5.58 -26.57 -21.29
N SER A 422 5.53 -25.72 -22.32
CA SER A 422 4.46 -24.76 -22.58
C SER A 422 3.89 -24.94 -24.00
N THR A 423 3.32 -23.87 -24.55
CA THR A 423 2.78 -23.85 -25.91
C THR A 423 3.54 -22.84 -26.78
N PHE A 424 3.21 -22.78 -28.05
CA PHE A 424 3.78 -21.84 -29.00
C PHE A 424 2.77 -20.76 -29.35
N SER A 425 3.24 -19.52 -29.51
CA SER A 425 2.43 -18.46 -30.07
C SER A 425 2.08 -18.72 -31.53
N ARG A 426 0.99 -18.13 -32.02
CA ARG A 426 0.62 -18.26 -33.45
C ARG A 426 1.73 -17.80 -34.39
N ALA A 427 2.41 -16.70 -34.04
CA ALA A 427 3.55 -16.19 -34.80
C ALA A 427 4.72 -17.20 -34.84
N ALA A 428 4.99 -17.92 -33.76
CA ALA A 428 6.01 -18.96 -33.70
C ALA A 428 5.64 -20.15 -34.57
N ILE A 429 4.39 -20.58 -34.60
CA ILE A 429 3.91 -21.69 -35.46
C ILE A 429 4.04 -21.31 -36.93
N GLU A 430 3.51 -20.16 -37.36
CA GLU A 430 3.62 -19.64 -38.69
C GLU A 430 5.10 -19.46 -39.14
N PHE A 431 5.97 -19.08 -38.22
CA PHE A 431 7.39 -18.95 -38.45
C PHE A 431 8.08 -20.31 -38.69
N ALA A 432 7.65 -21.37 -38.01
CA ALA A 432 8.21 -22.71 -38.16
C ALA A 432 7.75 -23.43 -39.46
N GLU A 433 6.50 -23.19 -39.92
CA GLU A 433 5.90 -23.88 -41.08
C GLU A 433 6.74 -23.83 -42.35
N ASN A 434 7.48 -22.74 -42.59
CA ASN A 434 8.34 -22.57 -43.76
C ASN A 434 9.81 -22.91 -43.50
N ARG A 435 10.11 -23.63 -42.41
CA ARG A 435 11.47 -23.97 -41.99
C ARG A 435 11.55 -25.42 -41.55
N SER A 436 12.75 -25.99 -41.62
CA SER A 436 12.99 -27.37 -41.17
C SER A 436 13.08 -27.48 -39.65
N VAL A 437 12.06 -26.99 -38.93
CA VAL A 437 11.95 -27.00 -37.47
C VAL A 437 10.63 -27.64 -37.03
N GLU A 438 10.72 -28.71 -36.27
CA GLU A 438 9.58 -29.41 -35.68
C GLU A 438 9.25 -28.81 -34.31
N LEU A 439 7.96 -28.64 -33.98
CA LEU A 439 7.50 -28.08 -32.72
C LEU A 439 6.76 -29.16 -31.93
N TYR A 440 7.18 -29.38 -30.67
CA TYR A 440 6.55 -30.31 -29.74
C TYR A 440 5.99 -29.55 -28.56
N THR A 441 4.67 -29.55 -28.43
CA THR A 441 3.94 -28.88 -27.34
C THR A 441 4.08 -29.64 -26.02
N LYS A 442 3.53 -29.06 -24.97
CA LYS A 442 3.45 -29.66 -23.63
C LYS A 442 2.79 -31.03 -23.66
N GLU A 443 1.68 -31.18 -24.38
CA GLU A 443 0.92 -32.43 -24.46
C GLU A 443 1.77 -33.54 -25.12
N GLN A 444 2.47 -33.20 -26.21
CA GLN A 444 3.37 -34.11 -26.87
C GLN A 444 4.57 -34.49 -26.01
N LEU A 445 5.13 -33.54 -25.27
CA LEU A 445 6.19 -33.81 -24.31
C LEU A 445 5.72 -34.78 -23.22
N GLN A 446 4.50 -34.60 -22.67
CA GLN A 446 3.95 -35.55 -21.69
C GLN A 446 3.84 -36.97 -22.21
N GLU A 447 3.36 -37.16 -23.43
CA GLU A 447 3.32 -38.48 -24.07
C GLU A 447 4.73 -39.06 -24.22
N MET A 448 5.69 -38.23 -24.64
CA MET A 448 7.09 -38.65 -24.77
C MET A 448 7.70 -39.03 -23.41
N LEU A 449 7.45 -38.27 -22.37
CA LEU A 449 7.94 -38.58 -21.03
C LEU A 449 7.33 -39.87 -20.47
N LYS A 450 6.05 -40.15 -20.72
CA LYS A 450 5.39 -41.42 -20.37
C LYS A 450 6.01 -42.59 -21.08
N SER A 451 6.32 -42.47 -22.36
CA SER A 451 6.90 -43.53 -23.17
C SER A 451 8.40 -43.74 -22.93
N ALA A 452 9.16 -42.68 -22.61
CA ALA A 452 10.60 -42.75 -22.30
C ALA A 452 10.93 -43.58 -21.06
N GLY A 453 10.01 -43.71 -20.12
CA GLY A 453 10.18 -44.50 -18.88
C GLY A 453 9.53 -45.88 -18.87
N ALA A 454 8.90 -46.30 -19.96
CA ALA A 454 8.47 -47.68 -20.09
C ALA A 454 9.72 -48.56 -20.34
N PRO A 455 9.92 -49.69 -19.57
CA PRO A 455 11.00 -50.62 -19.88
C PRO A 455 10.82 -51.04 -21.38
N SER A 456 11.89 -50.93 -22.16
CA SER A 456 11.90 -51.36 -23.55
C SER A 456 11.36 -52.79 -23.59
N ALA A 457 10.13 -52.99 -24.07
CA ALA A 457 9.60 -54.29 -24.36
C ALA A 457 10.53 -54.89 -25.39
N GLY A 458 11.37 -55.84 -24.92
CA GLY A 458 12.36 -56.54 -25.76
C GLY A 458 11.67 -57.07 -27.03
N ARG A 459 12.07 -56.56 -28.14
CA ARG A 459 11.80 -57.25 -29.43
C ARG A 459 12.57 -58.58 -29.35
N ARG A 460 11.84 -59.67 -29.07
CA ARG A 460 12.24 -61.01 -29.46
C ARG A 460 12.04 -61.20 -30.97
#